data_d73f1e627f981d906a54ce1cbb998edd
#
_entry.id   d73f1e627f981d906a54ce1cbb998edd
#
_cell.length_a   1.000
_cell.length_b   1.000
_cell.length_c   1.000
_cell.angle_alpha   90.00
_cell.angle_beta   90.00
_cell.angle_gamma   90.00
#
_symmetry.space_group_name_H-M   'P 1'
#
loop_
_entity.id
_entity.type
_entity.pdbx_description
1 polymer ?
#
loop_
_entity_poly.entity_id
_entity_poly.type
_entity_poly.pdbx_seq_one_letter_code
_entity_poly.pdbx_strand_id
1 'polypeptide(L)'
;MGGAAALGVVAIGAGPASASTRATVSSGSALGHRLYNLVKEYSRWSVHRTGTASEKAALDWFQSELQRRGAATSRFQYSFPRYEWTAQVRVGGRTVDTIPLYYQGVGNVSSDKPFVKPVTVNNAATGAAVVAAVQEAEAENASLAVLPVFNSVPPYPTYDGLVAVNVVPVAATTGVPTLFIPGQLADQAQQGVQAHIVARIVPDQSHVITGWFGKPVSDPIIVATPQSGWFTCAAERGSGIAVALELAADLARTHPVFVVGASGHELNGIGISTYLQDAFDLQPRAVICVGSSIAAGDIDPVSGQFELASTRTVDSNPPISSVPGLAEALQAGRFAPTTPFPGDSAAWYQRLGNSVPLLGFSGDFPRFHTPDDRPGVTTSPALLDTAYQSVHAAALALISA
;
A
#
# COMPACT_ATOMS: atom_id res chain seq x y z
N MET A 1 25.62 8.80 2.60
CA MET A 1 26.08 7.41 2.76
C MET A 1 24.95 6.65 3.43
N GLY A 2 24.14 5.95 2.63
CA GLY A 2 22.97 5.22 3.11
C GLY A 2 23.34 3.75 3.37
N GLY A 3 23.19 3.29 4.60
CA GLY A 3 23.34 1.89 4.96
C GLY A 3 22.04 1.12 4.66
N ALA A 4 22.11 0.11 3.81
CA ALA A 4 21.03 -0.85 3.62
C ALA A 4 21.07 -1.89 4.77
N ALA A 5 19.96 -2.00 5.50
CA ALA A 5 19.77 -3.05 6.50
C ALA A 5 19.18 -4.30 5.82
N ALA A 6 19.85 -5.44 5.96
CA ALA A 6 19.39 -6.74 5.47
C ALA A 6 18.46 -7.40 6.50
N LEU A 7 17.27 -7.82 6.08
CA LEU A 7 16.35 -8.62 6.89
C LEU A 7 16.59 -10.11 6.65
N GLY A 8 16.77 -10.87 7.72
CA GLY A 8 16.96 -12.31 7.68
C GLY A 8 15.64 -13.07 7.58
N VAL A 9 15.60 -14.13 6.76
CA VAL A 9 14.43 -14.98 6.48
C VAL A 9 14.56 -16.30 7.25
N VAL A 10 13.50 -16.70 7.96
CA VAL A 10 13.34 -18.05 8.55
C VAL A 10 12.40 -18.86 7.64
N ALA A 11 12.86 -20.02 7.16
CA ALA A 11 12.09 -20.92 6.30
C ALA A 11 11.36 -22.01 7.11
N ILE A 12 10.08 -22.24 6.82
CA ILE A 12 9.28 -23.37 7.33
C ILE A 12 8.67 -24.13 6.14
N GLY A 13 8.77 -25.46 6.19
CA GLY A 13 8.47 -26.37 5.09
C GLY A 13 6.97 -26.67 4.85
N ALA A 14 6.62 -27.07 3.62
CA ALA A 14 5.29 -27.29 3.09
C ALA A 14 4.88 -28.77 3.03
N GLY A 15 3.59 -29.08 3.19
CA GLY A 15 2.93 -30.36 2.97
C GLY A 15 1.72 -30.20 2.01
N PRO A 16 1.13 -31.30 1.47
CA PRO A 16 0.31 -31.28 0.25
C PRO A 16 -1.17 -30.92 0.42
N ALA A 17 -1.75 -30.40 -0.67
CA ALA A 17 -3.09 -29.85 -0.80
C ALA A 17 -4.22 -30.87 -1.04
N SER A 18 -5.43 -30.59 -0.62
CA SER A 18 -6.67 -31.25 -1.04
C SER A 18 -7.87 -30.30 -1.13
N ALA A 19 -8.86 -30.70 -1.88
CA ALA A 19 -9.93 -30.06 -2.61
C ALA A 19 -10.80 -28.98 -1.94
N SER A 20 -11.22 -28.03 -2.76
CA SER A 20 -12.09 -26.89 -2.59
C SER A 20 -13.50 -27.20 -2.10
N THR A 21 -13.87 -26.57 -0.98
CA THR A 21 -15.26 -26.29 -0.58
C THR A 21 -15.49 -24.78 -0.56
N ARG A 22 -16.64 -24.34 -1.06
CA ARG A 22 -17.02 -22.91 -1.10
C ARG A 22 -17.00 -22.30 0.32
N ALA A 23 -16.10 -21.35 0.55
CA ALA A 23 -15.99 -20.64 1.82
C ALA A 23 -17.28 -19.85 2.12
N THR A 24 -17.87 -20.10 3.27
CA THR A 24 -18.90 -19.22 3.85
C THR A 24 -18.20 -18.02 4.49
N VAL A 25 -18.27 -16.87 3.84
CA VAL A 25 -17.83 -15.61 4.45
C VAL A 25 -18.67 -15.37 5.69
N SER A 26 -18.05 -15.35 6.87
CA SER A 26 -18.68 -14.98 8.13
C SER A 26 -19.42 -13.65 7.96
N SER A 27 -20.70 -13.61 8.39
CA SER A 27 -21.49 -12.39 8.38
C SER A 27 -20.87 -11.40 9.38
N GLY A 28 -20.21 -10.35 8.85
CA GLY A 28 -19.62 -9.28 9.67
C GLY A 28 -20.67 -8.51 10.48
N SER A 29 -20.22 -7.81 11.52
CA SER A 29 -21.06 -6.89 12.29
C SER A 29 -21.60 -5.73 11.43
N ALA A 30 -22.57 -4.98 11.94
CA ALA A 30 -23.06 -3.76 11.29
C ALA A 30 -21.90 -2.74 11.03
N LEU A 31 -20.93 -2.68 11.94
CA LEU A 31 -19.71 -1.88 11.76
C LEU A 31 -18.86 -2.41 10.61
N GLY A 32 -18.56 -3.70 10.57
CA GLY A 32 -17.80 -4.31 9.50
C GLY A 32 -18.42 -4.07 8.12
N HIS A 33 -19.76 -4.13 8.03
CA HIS A 33 -20.47 -3.81 6.79
C HIS A 33 -20.36 -2.31 6.40
N ARG A 34 -20.41 -1.38 7.36
CA ARG A 34 -20.17 0.04 7.08
C ARG A 34 -18.76 0.28 6.55
N LEU A 35 -17.74 -0.29 7.20
CA LEU A 35 -16.34 -0.20 6.77
C LEU A 35 -16.16 -0.80 5.36
N TYR A 36 -16.78 -1.95 5.10
CA TYR A 36 -16.73 -2.59 3.79
C TYR A 36 -17.40 -1.76 2.68
N ASN A 37 -18.46 -1.02 3.01
CA ASN A 37 -19.07 -0.08 2.07
C ASN A 37 -18.10 1.07 1.72
N LEU A 38 -17.34 1.60 2.69
CA LEU A 38 -16.30 2.59 2.41
C LEU A 38 -15.21 2.02 1.50
N VAL A 39 -14.77 0.77 1.73
CA VAL A 39 -13.83 0.08 0.84
C VAL A 39 -14.40 -0.01 -0.58
N LYS A 40 -15.67 -0.41 -0.74
CA LYS A 40 -16.32 -0.48 -2.07
C LYS A 40 -16.38 0.88 -2.75
N GLU A 41 -16.69 1.93 -2.00
CA GLU A 41 -16.73 3.30 -2.54
C GLU A 41 -15.35 3.76 -3.01
N TYR A 42 -14.31 3.58 -2.19
CA TYR A 42 -12.94 3.86 -2.58
C TYR A 42 -12.52 3.05 -3.81
N SER A 43 -12.89 1.78 -3.86
CA SER A 43 -12.51 0.85 -4.94
C SER A 43 -13.28 1.05 -6.26
N ARG A 44 -14.13 2.07 -6.38
CA ARG A 44 -14.82 2.39 -7.65
C ARG A 44 -13.84 2.85 -8.74
N TRP A 45 -12.70 3.36 -8.34
CA TRP A 45 -11.64 3.73 -9.25
C TRP A 45 -10.65 2.57 -9.38
N SER A 46 -10.33 2.22 -10.62
CA SER A 46 -9.45 1.07 -10.93
C SER A 46 -7.96 1.37 -10.74
N VAL A 47 -7.61 2.64 -10.55
CA VAL A 47 -6.22 3.11 -10.42
C VAL A 47 -6.18 4.26 -9.43
N HIS A 48 -5.29 4.17 -8.43
CA HIS A 48 -5.13 5.22 -7.41
C HIS A 48 -3.74 5.86 -7.46
N ARG A 49 -3.02 5.74 -8.57
CA ARG A 49 -1.68 6.33 -8.71
C ARG A 49 -1.74 7.84 -8.68
N THR A 50 -0.80 8.42 -7.94
CA THR A 50 -0.65 9.85 -7.75
C THR A 50 -0.62 10.61 -9.09
N GLY A 51 -1.40 11.68 -9.16
CA GLY A 51 -1.55 12.53 -10.35
C GLY A 51 -2.54 12.04 -11.38
N THR A 52 -3.13 10.83 -11.23
CA THR A 52 -4.19 10.37 -12.13
C THR A 52 -5.53 11.06 -11.83
N ALA A 53 -6.41 11.12 -12.83
CA ALA A 53 -7.78 11.62 -12.64
C ALA A 53 -8.55 10.80 -11.58
N SER A 54 -8.30 9.48 -11.55
CA SER A 54 -8.92 8.57 -10.59
C SER A 54 -8.45 8.85 -9.15
N GLU A 55 -7.16 9.10 -8.95
CA GLU A 55 -6.63 9.47 -7.63
C GLU A 55 -7.23 10.81 -7.17
N LYS A 56 -7.29 11.81 -8.04
CA LYS A 56 -7.92 13.11 -7.71
C LYS A 56 -9.38 12.94 -7.29
N ALA A 57 -10.15 12.09 -7.99
CA ALA A 57 -11.53 11.78 -7.63
C ALA A 57 -11.64 11.00 -6.29
N ALA A 58 -10.69 10.12 -5.99
CA ALA A 58 -10.62 9.42 -4.70
C ALA A 58 -10.30 10.38 -3.54
N LEU A 59 -9.42 11.36 -3.75
CA LEU A 59 -9.15 12.43 -2.78
C LEU A 59 -10.38 13.33 -2.55
N ASP A 60 -11.13 13.67 -3.60
CA ASP A 60 -12.39 14.41 -3.48
C ASP A 60 -13.43 13.63 -2.68
N TRP A 61 -13.52 12.33 -2.91
CA TRP A 61 -14.38 11.44 -2.12
C TRP A 61 -13.94 11.39 -0.65
N PHE A 62 -12.64 11.20 -0.38
CA PHE A 62 -12.13 11.16 0.99
C PHE A 62 -12.42 12.46 1.74
N GLN A 63 -12.20 13.61 1.09
CA GLN A 63 -12.54 14.90 1.67
C GLN A 63 -14.04 15.01 1.98
N SER A 64 -14.90 14.54 1.08
CA SER A 64 -16.35 14.52 1.27
C SER A 64 -16.78 13.59 2.41
N GLU A 65 -16.08 12.46 2.61
CA GLU A 65 -16.30 11.56 3.74
C GLU A 65 -15.97 12.21 5.08
N LEU A 66 -14.87 12.97 5.16
CA LEU A 66 -14.51 13.73 6.34
C LEU A 66 -15.57 14.81 6.65
N GLN A 67 -16.00 15.56 5.62
CA GLN A 67 -17.04 16.61 5.77
C GLN A 67 -18.38 16.04 6.23
N ARG A 68 -18.82 14.89 5.67
CA ARG A 68 -20.06 14.22 6.10
C ARG A 68 -20.03 13.78 7.56
N ARG A 69 -18.84 13.53 8.11
CA ARG A 69 -18.60 13.21 9.51
C ARG A 69 -18.43 14.44 10.40
N GLY A 70 -18.52 15.65 9.83
CA GLY A 70 -18.45 16.92 10.55
C GLY A 70 -17.06 17.51 10.66
N ALA A 71 -16.07 17.05 9.90
CA ALA A 71 -14.75 17.66 9.88
C ALA A 71 -14.71 18.92 9.02
N ALA A 72 -14.02 19.96 9.49
CA ALA A 72 -13.60 21.09 8.68
C ALA A 72 -12.33 20.71 7.90
N THR A 73 -12.41 20.66 6.57
CA THR A 73 -11.34 20.14 5.72
C THR A 73 -10.55 21.20 5.00
N SER A 74 -9.27 20.91 4.71
CA SER A 74 -8.43 21.70 3.82
C SER A 74 -7.56 20.80 2.94
N ARG A 75 -6.86 21.39 1.96
CA ARG A 75 -5.94 20.72 1.05
C ARG A 75 -4.60 21.40 1.10
N PHE A 76 -3.57 20.61 1.28
CA PHE A 76 -2.20 21.02 1.03
C PHE A 76 -1.76 20.47 -0.33
N GLN A 77 -1.37 21.36 -1.25
CA GLN A 77 -0.92 21.01 -2.59
C GLN A 77 0.59 20.85 -2.60
N TYR A 78 1.08 19.82 -3.27
CA TYR A 78 2.51 19.63 -3.53
C TYR A 78 2.76 19.30 -5.00
N SER A 79 3.95 19.63 -5.48
CA SER A 79 4.38 19.35 -6.85
C SER A 79 5.29 18.13 -6.89
N PHE A 80 5.21 17.36 -7.97
CA PHE A 80 6.08 16.21 -8.18
C PHE A 80 6.32 15.95 -9.67
N PRO A 81 7.41 15.26 -10.05
CA PRO A 81 7.65 14.82 -11.41
C PRO A 81 6.84 13.56 -11.71
N ARG A 82 5.71 13.66 -12.41
CA ARG A 82 4.88 12.51 -12.76
C ARG A 82 5.49 11.72 -13.91
N TYR A 83 5.58 10.40 -13.74
CA TYR A 83 5.96 9.47 -14.79
C TYR A 83 4.72 9.10 -15.60
N GLU A 84 4.68 9.60 -16.85
CA GLU A 84 3.64 9.26 -17.82
C GLU A 84 4.15 8.21 -18.80
N TRP A 85 3.29 7.26 -19.15
CA TRP A 85 3.65 6.26 -20.14
C TRP A 85 2.46 5.77 -20.96
N THR A 86 2.78 5.22 -22.13
CA THR A 86 1.99 4.22 -22.84
C THR A 86 2.89 3.03 -23.14
N ALA A 87 2.40 1.82 -22.93
CA ALA A 87 3.19 0.61 -23.15
C ALA A 87 2.35 -0.46 -23.82
N GLN A 88 3.00 -1.29 -24.65
CA GLN A 88 2.42 -2.46 -25.27
C GLN A 88 3.44 -3.60 -25.26
N VAL A 89 3.00 -4.76 -24.78
CA VAL A 89 3.78 -5.99 -24.87
C VAL A 89 2.94 -7.03 -25.64
N ARG A 90 3.58 -7.74 -26.55
CA ARG A 90 2.97 -8.86 -27.30
C ARG A 90 3.77 -10.12 -27.05
N VAL A 91 3.10 -11.14 -26.54
CA VAL A 91 3.64 -12.48 -26.30
C VAL A 91 2.90 -13.47 -27.18
N GLY A 92 3.62 -14.26 -28.00
CA GLY A 92 2.99 -15.17 -28.96
C GLY A 92 2.04 -14.46 -29.96
N GLY A 93 2.34 -13.20 -30.31
CA GLY A 93 1.51 -12.37 -31.19
C GLY A 93 0.28 -11.73 -30.54
N ARG A 94 -0.02 -11.99 -29.26
CA ARG A 94 -1.16 -11.42 -28.51
C ARG A 94 -0.71 -10.28 -27.61
N THR A 95 -1.44 -9.20 -27.59
CA THR A 95 -1.24 -8.12 -26.60
C THR A 95 -1.62 -8.62 -25.20
N VAL A 96 -0.75 -8.34 -24.23
CA VAL A 96 -0.90 -8.75 -22.83
C VAL A 96 -0.90 -7.54 -21.91
N ASP A 97 -1.45 -7.69 -20.70
CA ASP A 97 -1.41 -6.65 -19.67
C ASP A 97 0.03 -6.36 -19.27
N THR A 98 0.33 -5.07 -19.11
CA THR A 98 1.68 -4.63 -18.77
C THR A 98 1.64 -3.34 -17.96
N ILE A 99 2.65 -3.17 -17.13
CA ILE A 99 2.92 -1.93 -16.37
C ILE A 99 4.44 -1.70 -16.35
N PRO A 100 4.93 -0.46 -16.50
CA PRO A 100 6.36 -0.20 -16.41
C PRO A 100 6.85 -0.19 -14.96
N LEU A 101 8.12 -0.47 -14.78
CA LEU A 101 8.84 -0.11 -13.59
C LEU A 101 8.96 1.44 -13.56
N TYR A 102 8.40 2.06 -12.52
CA TYR A 102 8.32 3.52 -12.43
C TYR A 102 9.70 4.16 -12.41
N TYR A 103 9.83 5.23 -13.20
CA TYR A 103 11.04 6.06 -13.35
C TYR A 103 12.25 5.32 -13.90
N GLN A 104 12.11 4.05 -14.32
CA GLN A 104 13.18 3.29 -14.96
C GLN A 104 13.18 3.57 -16.47
N GLY A 105 13.98 4.55 -16.88
CA GLY A 105 14.10 4.96 -18.26
C GLY A 105 12.94 5.81 -18.78
N VAL A 106 13.25 6.69 -19.71
CA VAL A 106 12.31 7.56 -20.44
C VAL A 106 12.64 7.50 -21.93
N GLY A 107 11.69 7.89 -22.77
CA GLY A 107 11.86 7.95 -24.22
C GLY A 107 10.83 7.13 -24.97
N ASN A 108 11.07 6.93 -26.27
CA ASN A 108 10.26 6.10 -27.15
C ASN A 108 11.14 4.91 -27.58
N VAL A 109 10.87 3.75 -27.00
CA VAL A 109 11.70 2.55 -27.17
C VAL A 109 10.85 1.38 -27.64
N SER A 110 11.31 0.69 -28.67
CA SER A 110 10.72 -0.55 -29.19
C SER A 110 11.79 -1.63 -29.28
N SER A 111 11.40 -2.87 -29.02
CA SER A 111 12.25 -4.04 -29.22
C SER A 111 11.45 -5.26 -29.66
N ASP A 112 11.92 -5.93 -30.71
CA ASP A 112 11.43 -7.25 -31.12
C ASP A 112 12.17 -8.38 -30.40
N LYS A 113 13.23 -8.05 -29.67
CA LYS A 113 14.03 -8.96 -28.87
C LYS A 113 14.48 -8.22 -27.59
N PRO A 114 13.55 -7.84 -26.70
CA PRO A 114 13.92 -7.27 -25.43
C PRO A 114 14.64 -8.30 -24.56
N PHE A 115 15.38 -7.85 -23.57
CA PHE A 115 15.84 -8.71 -22.48
C PHE A 115 14.63 -9.31 -21.76
N VAL A 116 14.60 -10.63 -21.57
CA VAL A 116 13.50 -11.33 -20.88
C VAL A 116 14.02 -12.16 -19.73
N LYS A 117 13.58 -11.85 -18.53
CA LYS A 117 13.95 -12.60 -17.33
C LYS A 117 12.76 -12.73 -16.37
N PRO A 118 12.27 -13.95 -16.08
CA PRO A 118 11.31 -14.16 -15.01
C PRO A 118 11.90 -13.82 -13.66
N VAL A 119 11.13 -13.14 -12.83
CA VAL A 119 11.53 -12.76 -11.47
C VAL A 119 10.45 -13.17 -10.47
N THR A 120 10.89 -13.61 -9.28
CA THR A 120 10.00 -13.88 -8.16
C THR A 120 10.29 -12.88 -7.05
N VAL A 121 9.26 -12.18 -6.60
CA VAL A 121 9.30 -11.31 -5.44
C VAL A 121 8.54 -11.96 -4.29
N ASN A 122 8.95 -11.76 -3.05
CA ASN A 122 8.24 -12.23 -1.84
C ASN A 122 7.45 -11.14 -1.16
N ASN A 123 7.61 -9.95 -1.64
CA ASN A 123 6.78 -8.79 -1.33
C ASN A 123 6.95 -7.83 -2.49
N ALA A 124 5.87 -7.42 -3.12
CA ALA A 124 5.92 -6.51 -4.25
C ALA A 124 6.59 -5.15 -3.93
N ALA A 125 6.70 -4.81 -2.65
CA ALA A 125 7.38 -3.59 -2.20
C ALA A 125 8.91 -3.73 -2.09
N THR A 126 9.49 -4.94 -2.00
CA THR A 126 10.94 -5.11 -1.77
C THR A 126 11.80 -5.14 -3.02
N GLY A 127 11.31 -5.59 -4.12
CA GLY A 127 11.87 -5.47 -5.47
C GLY A 127 13.33 -5.85 -5.72
N ALA A 128 14.06 -6.46 -4.78
CA ALA A 128 15.49 -6.76 -4.94
C ALA A 128 15.79 -7.63 -6.17
N ALA A 129 14.93 -8.62 -6.44
CA ALA A 129 15.07 -9.48 -7.63
C ALA A 129 14.86 -8.71 -8.93
N VAL A 130 13.97 -7.70 -8.91
CA VAL A 130 13.75 -6.80 -10.05
C VAL A 130 14.98 -5.93 -10.29
N VAL A 131 15.57 -5.35 -9.23
CA VAL A 131 16.81 -4.56 -9.34
C VAL A 131 17.93 -5.39 -9.96
N ALA A 132 18.13 -6.62 -9.51
CA ALA A 132 19.14 -7.52 -10.08
C ALA A 132 18.89 -7.83 -11.55
N ALA A 133 17.64 -8.07 -11.96
CA ALA A 133 17.29 -8.32 -13.35
C ALA A 133 17.50 -7.08 -14.26
N VAL A 134 17.21 -5.88 -13.74
CA VAL A 134 17.47 -4.63 -14.46
C VAL A 134 18.97 -4.41 -14.65
N GLN A 135 19.78 -4.61 -13.61
CA GLN A 135 21.25 -4.51 -13.70
C GLN A 135 21.84 -5.50 -14.72
N GLU A 136 21.29 -6.70 -14.80
CA GLU A 136 21.69 -7.69 -15.81
C GLU A 136 21.32 -7.23 -17.23
N ALA A 137 20.11 -6.69 -17.43
CA ALA A 137 19.70 -6.10 -18.70
C ALA A 137 20.62 -4.95 -19.14
N GLU A 138 21.03 -4.10 -18.19
CA GLU A 138 21.99 -3.01 -18.43
C GLU A 138 23.36 -3.54 -18.81
N ALA A 139 23.85 -4.57 -18.14
CA ALA A 139 25.13 -5.21 -18.44
C ALA A 139 25.16 -5.86 -19.84
N GLU A 140 24.02 -6.35 -20.31
CA GLU A 140 23.84 -6.90 -21.66
C GLU A 140 23.58 -5.81 -22.72
N ASN A 141 23.56 -4.53 -22.34
CA ASN A 141 23.22 -3.39 -23.20
C ASN A 141 21.85 -3.52 -23.86
N ALA A 142 20.87 -4.09 -23.17
CA ALA A 142 19.52 -4.20 -23.66
C ALA A 142 18.87 -2.81 -23.82
N SER A 143 18.13 -2.62 -24.92
CA SER A 143 17.38 -1.38 -25.14
C SER A 143 16.07 -1.32 -24.33
N LEU A 144 15.53 -2.48 -23.97
CA LEU A 144 14.28 -2.65 -23.23
C LEU A 144 14.29 -4.00 -22.51
N ALA A 145 13.72 -4.06 -21.30
CA ALA A 145 13.54 -5.30 -20.56
C ALA A 145 12.04 -5.62 -20.38
N VAL A 146 11.70 -6.91 -20.40
CA VAL A 146 10.37 -7.45 -20.08
C VAL A 146 10.53 -8.49 -18.99
N LEU A 147 9.94 -8.27 -17.84
CA LEU A 147 10.05 -9.16 -16.68
C LEU A 147 8.69 -9.78 -16.36
N PRO A 148 8.48 -11.08 -16.65
CA PRO A 148 7.40 -11.85 -16.04
C PRO A 148 7.58 -11.91 -14.53
N VAL A 149 6.61 -11.39 -13.76
CA VAL A 149 6.73 -11.25 -12.30
C VAL A 149 5.80 -12.21 -11.57
N PHE A 150 6.37 -12.95 -10.62
CA PHE A 150 5.65 -13.80 -9.67
C PHE A 150 5.72 -13.16 -8.28
N ASN A 151 4.62 -13.16 -7.52
CA ASN A 151 4.64 -12.77 -6.11
C ASN A 151 4.41 -14.00 -5.23
N SER A 152 5.42 -14.35 -4.43
CA SER A 152 5.39 -15.54 -3.56
C SER A 152 5.33 -15.10 -2.08
N VAL A 153 4.20 -15.37 -1.44
CA VAL A 153 3.94 -15.07 -0.03
C VAL A 153 3.48 -16.36 0.66
N PRO A 154 4.41 -17.23 1.08
CA PRO A 154 4.03 -18.48 1.75
C PRO A 154 3.19 -18.24 3.02
N PRO A 155 2.21 -19.12 3.33
CA PRO A 155 1.94 -20.42 2.73
C PRO A 155 1.02 -20.38 1.49
N TYR A 156 0.64 -19.21 1.02
CA TYR A 156 -0.29 -19.05 -0.10
C TYR A 156 0.34 -19.46 -1.44
N PRO A 157 -0.49 -19.88 -2.42
CA PRO A 157 -0.01 -20.10 -3.78
C PRO A 157 0.67 -18.86 -4.35
N THR A 158 1.75 -19.05 -5.10
CA THR A 158 2.41 -17.97 -5.81
C THR A 158 1.43 -17.29 -6.77
N TYR A 159 1.28 -15.98 -6.65
CA TYR A 159 0.50 -15.20 -7.58
C TYR A 159 1.29 -14.98 -8.87
N ASP A 160 0.70 -15.30 -10.00
CA ASP A 160 1.31 -15.28 -11.32
C ASP A 160 0.63 -14.33 -12.32
N GLY A 161 -0.32 -13.51 -11.85
CA GLY A 161 -0.91 -12.40 -12.60
C GLY A 161 0.02 -11.18 -12.69
N LEU A 162 -0.52 -10.03 -13.09
CA LEU A 162 0.24 -8.78 -13.15
C LEU A 162 0.55 -8.23 -11.76
N VAL A 163 1.82 -7.91 -11.50
CA VAL A 163 2.30 -7.34 -10.23
C VAL A 163 3.07 -6.05 -10.52
N ALA A 164 2.77 -4.98 -9.80
CA ALA A 164 3.59 -3.76 -9.77
C ALA A 164 4.62 -3.84 -8.64
N VAL A 165 5.84 -3.36 -8.89
CA VAL A 165 6.93 -3.39 -7.90
C VAL A 165 7.55 -2.00 -7.76
N ASN A 166 7.74 -1.54 -6.54
CA ASN A 166 8.36 -0.26 -6.22
C ASN A 166 9.85 -0.47 -5.90
N VAL A 167 10.75 0.00 -6.74
CA VAL A 167 12.19 -0.16 -6.51
C VAL A 167 13.04 1.05 -6.90
N VAL A 168 12.51 1.95 -7.70
CA VAL A 168 13.27 3.07 -8.24
C VAL A 168 12.89 4.36 -7.52
N PRO A 169 13.87 5.15 -7.05
CA PRO A 169 13.61 6.48 -6.49
C PRO A 169 12.90 7.37 -7.52
N VAL A 170 11.99 8.22 -7.03
CA VAL A 170 11.34 9.24 -7.87
C VAL A 170 12.36 10.08 -8.61
N ALA A 171 12.14 10.25 -9.92
CA ALA A 171 13.01 11.01 -10.83
C ALA A 171 14.34 10.34 -11.24
N ALA A 172 14.53 9.05 -10.98
CA ALA A 172 15.58 8.29 -11.66
C ALA A 172 15.12 8.02 -13.11
N THR A 173 15.64 8.80 -14.07
CA THR A 173 15.20 8.74 -15.48
C THR A 173 16.18 8.03 -16.40
N THR A 174 17.25 7.49 -15.82
CA THR A 174 18.29 6.74 -16.51
C THR A 174 18.06 5.25 -16.35
N GLY A 175 18.63 4.45 -17.27
CA GLY A 175 18.56 3.00 -17.23
C GLY A 175 17.66 2.39 -18.32
N VAL A 176 17.64 1.08 -18.37
CA VAL A 176 16.86 0.31 -19.34
C VAL A 176 15.38 0.38 -19.02
N PRO A 177 14.51 0.94 -19.89
CA PRO A 177 13.08 0.87 -19.71
C PRO A 177 12.64 -0.58 -19.47
N THR A 178 11.86 -0.80 -18.41
CA THR A 178 11.50 -2.14 -17.96
C THR A 178 9.99 -2.28 -17.85
N LEU A 179 9.43 -3.33 -18.40
CA LEU A 179 8.00 -3.64 -18.39
C LEU A 179 7.74 -4.94 -17.63
N PHE A 180 6.77 -4.92 -16.72
CA PHE A 180 6.25 -6.11 -16.07
C PHE A 180 5.09 -6.69 -16.86
N ILE A 181 5.04 -8.02 -16.92
CA ILE A 181 3.93 -8.80 -17.46
C ILE A 181 3.54 -9.90 -16.45
N PRO A 182 2.34 -10.52 -16.59
CA PRO A 182 1.94 -11.65 -15.75
C PRO A 182 2.99 -12.76 -15.76
N GLY A 183 3.32 -13.29 -14.58
CA GLY A 183 4.29 -14.37 -14.39
C GLY A 183 3.94 -15.64 -15.16
N GLN A 184 2.64 -15.98 -15.27
CA GLN A 184 2.14 -17.12 -16.06
C GLN A 184 2.54 -17.07 -17.53
N LEU A 185 3.02 -15.96 -18.05
CA LEU A 185 3.46 -15.81 -19.44
C LEU A 185 4.98 -16.03 -19.62
N ALA A 186 5.70 -16.41 -18.55
CA ALA A 186 7.16 -16.48 -18.55
C ALA A 186 7.72 -17.36 -19.67
N ASP A 187 7.24 -18.60 -19.81
CA ASP A 187 7.72 -19.54 -20.82
C ASP A 187 7.44 -19.07 -22.25
N GLN A 188 6.25 -18.46 -22.46
CA GLN A 188 5.89 -17.92 -23.75
C GLN A 188 6.72 -16.68 -24.11
N ALA A 189 7.00 -15.82 -23.14
CA ALA A 189 7.82 -14.63 -23.33
C ALA A 189 9.28 -14.98 -23.69
N GLN A 190 9.83 -16.05 -23.13
CA GLN A 190 11.16 -16.57 -23.51
C GLN A 190 11.22 -17.10 -24.94
N GLN A 191 10.10 -17.58 -25.51
CA GLN A 191 10.02 -18.03 -26.88
C GLN A 191 9.91 -16.90 -27.91
N GLY A 192 9.46 -15.71 -27.48
CA GLY A 192 9.39 -14.52 -28.34
C GLY A 192 8.41 -13.47 -27.78
N VAL A 193 8.93 -12.28 -27.62
CA VAL A 193 8.17 -11.13 -27.14
C VAL A 193 8.54 -9.88 -27.93
N GLN A 194 7.56 -9.05 -28.19
CA GLN A 194 7.74 -7.70 -28.74
C GLN A 194 7.25 -6.69 -27.71
N ALA A 195 7.98 -5.61 -27.51
CA ALA A 195 7.63 -4.60 -26.54
C ALA A 195 7.87 -3.19 -27.07
N HIS A 196 7.00 -2.29 -26.67
CA HIS A 196 7.08 -0.86 -26.95
C HIS A 196 6.66 -0.06 -25.74
N ILE A 197 7.40 1.00 -25.44
CA ILE A 197 7.07 1.98 -24.41
C ILE A 197 7.38 3.38 -24.89
N VAL A 198 6.46 4.30 -24.60
CA VAL A 198 6.72 5.74 -24.62
C VAL A 198 6.57 6.22 -23.19
N ALA A 199 7.64 6.75 -22.61
CA ALA A 199 7.64 7.26 -21.24
C ALA A 199 8.30 8.65 -21.17
N ARG A 200 7.75 9.49 -20.30
CA ARG A 200 8.25 10.84 -20.05
C ARG A 200 7.97 11.30 -18.63
N ILE A 201 8.75 12.25 -18.16
CA ILE A 201 8.48 12.97 -16.92
C ILE A 201 7.77 14.28 -17.26
N VAL A 202 6.68 14.55 -16.55
CA VAL A 202 5.92 15.80 -16.65
C VAL A 202 5.72 16.41 -15.27
N PRO A 203 5.81 17.72 -15.09
CA PRO A 203 5.40 18.37 -13.84
C PRO A 203 3.91 18.11 -13.58
N ASP A 204 3.58 17.71 -12.37
CA ASP A 204 2.19 17.56 -11.93
C ASP A 204 2.06 17.92 -10.45
N GLN A 205 0.81 17.89 -9.94
CA GLN A 205 0.47 18.25 -8.59
C GLN A 205 -0.54 17.26 -8.03
N SER A 206 -0.40 16.97 -6.74
CA SER A 206 -1.40 16.26 -5.97
C SER A 206 -1.58 16.91 -4.59
N HIS A 207 -2.35 16.26 -3.72
CA HIS A 207 -2.79 16.89 -2.47
C HIS A 207 -2.64 15.93 -1.28
N VAL A 208 -2.40 16.55 -0.12
CA VAL A 208 -2.71 15.98 1.19
C VAL A 208 -4.03 16.60 1.66
N ILE A 209 -4.99 15.76 1.99
CA ILE A 209 -6.27 16.18 2.54
C ILE A 209 -6.17 16.19 4.05
N THR A 210 -6.53 17.31 4.67
CA THR A 210 -6.58 17.42 6.14
C THR A 210 -7.99 17.72 6.63
N GLY A 211 -8.28 17.34 7.87
CA GLY A 211 -9.59 17.57 8.46
C GLY A 211 -9.55 17.72 9.97
N TRP A 212 -10.14 18.80 10.50
CA TRP A 212 -10.35 19.02 11.93
C TRP A 212 -11.72 18.55 12.36
N PHE A 213 -11.78 17.67 13.34
CA PHE A 213 -12.98 17.41 14.11
C PHE A 213 -12.95 18.26 15.37
N GLY A 214 -13.99 19.11 15.53
CA GLY A 214 -14.05 20.09 16.60
C GLY A 214 -13.23 21.36 16.31
N LYS A 215 -12.87 22.09 17.37
CA LYS A 215 -12.05 23.29 17.23
C LYS A 215 -10.57 22.93 17.12
N PRO A 216 -9.81 23.62 16.27
CA PRO A 216 -8.37 23.47 16.21
C PRO A 216 -7.70 23.74 17.56
N VAL A 217 -6.75 22.88 17.93
CA VAL A 217 -5.91 22.99 19.14
C VAL A 217 -4.45 22.71 18.76
N SER A 218 -3.51 23.05 19.65
CA SER A 218 -2.09 22.82 19.38
C SER A 218 -1.66 21.36 19.55
N ASP A 219 -2.39 20.56 20.33
CA ASP A 219 -2.05 19.20 20.75
C ASP A 219 -3.15 18.16 20.43
N PRO A 220 -3.59 18.02 19.15
CA PRO A 220 -4.62 17.08 18.76
C PRO A 220 -4.10 15.63 18.81
N ILE A 221 -5.04 14.67 18.72
CA ILE A 221 -4.72 13.33 18.24
C ILE A 221 -4.71 13.37 16.72
N ILE A 222 -3.67 12.84 16.09
CA ILE A 222 -3.61 12.70 14.64
C ILE A 222 -4.01 11.29 14.23
N VAL A 223 -4.92 11.20 13.25
CA VAL A 223 -5.21 9.97 12.52
C VAL A 223 -4.73 10.16 11.09
N ALA A 224 -3.71 9.40 10.69
CA ALA A 224 -3.09 9.51 9.37
C ALA A 224 -3.31 8.23 8.55
N THR A 225 -3.44 8.37 7.21
CA THR A 225 -3.58 7.23 6.30
C THR A 225 -3.11 7.60 4.89
N PRO A 226 -2.36 6.72 4.18
CA PRO A 226 -2.03 6.91 2.78
C PRO A 226 -3.28 6.75 1.89
N GLN A 227 -3.34 7.53 0.80
CA GLN A 227 -4.49 7.58 -0.10
C GLN A 227 -4.22 6.98 -1.48
N SER A 228 -2.97 6.92 -1.93
CA SER A 228 -2.62 6.48 -3.27
C SER A 228 -2.02 5.08 -3.30
N GLY A 229 -2.07 4.44 -4.47
CA GLY A 229 -1.57 3.10 -4.73
C GLY A 229 -1.67 2.71 -6.20
N TRP A 230 -1.35 1.46 -6.56
CA TRP A 230 -1.16 1.06 -7.95
C TRP A 230 -2.46 0.82 -8.73
N PHE A 231 -3.40 0.10 -8.15
CA PHE A 231 -4.61 -0.40 -8.80
C PHE A 231 -5.86 -0.04 -8.01
N THR A 232 -6.82 -0.94 -7.92
CA THR A 232 -8.07 -0.79 -7.16
C THR A 232 -7.81 -0.65 -5.66
N CYS A 233 -6.78 -1.33 -5.14
CA CYS A 233 -6.26 -1.20 -3.77
C CYS A 233 -7.32 -1.36 -2.67
N ALA A 234 -8.21 -2.38 -2.81
CA ALA A 234 -9.31 -2.57 -1.86
C ALA A 234 -8.82 -2.94 -0.46
N ALA A 235 -7.98 -3.96 -0.35
CA ALA A 235 -7.36 -4.32 0.91
C ALA A 235 -6.12 -3.45 1.20
N GLU A 236 -5.33 -3.16 0.18
CA GLU A 236 -4.09 -2.39 0.33
C GLU A 236 -4.33 -0.99 0.92
N ARG A 237 -5.25 -0.21 0.38
CA ARG A 237 -5.53 1.16 0.85
C ARG A 237 -6.91 1.31 1.45
N GLY A 238 -7.93 0.76 0.77
CA GLY A 238 -9.32 0.89 1.19
C GLY A 238 -9.56 0.42 2.63
N SER A 239 -8.87 -0.64 3.07
CA SER A 239 -8.99 -1.13 4.45
C SER A 239 -8.47 -0.12 5.48
N GLY A 240 -7.30 0.47 5.24
CA GLY A 240 -6.72 1.49 6.13
C GLY A 240 -7.54 2.78 6.14
N ILE A 241 -7.97 3.25 4.96
CA ILE A 241 -8.80 4.45 4.82
C ILE A 241 -10.14 4.29 5.56
N ALA A 242 -10.83 3.16 5.38
CA ALA A 242 -12.11 2.90 6.04
C ALA A 242 -11.97 2.90 7.58
N VAL A 243 -10.93 2.23 8.10
CA VAL A 243 -10.64 2.21 9.53
C VAL A 243 -10.25 3.58 10.05
N ALA A 244 -9.41 4.34 9.33
CA ALA A 244 -9.00 5.69 9.73
C ALA A 244 -10.18 6.67 9.81
N LEU A 245 -11.11 6.63 8.84
CA LEU A 245 -12.29 7.48 8.83
C LEU A 245 -13.23 7.19 10.02
N GLU A 246 -13.46 5.92 10.36
CA GLU A 246 -14.31 5.55 11.49
C GLU A 246 -13.60 5.84 12.82
N LEU A 247 -12.31 5.52 12.93
CA LEU A 247 -11.48 5.80 14.10
C LEU A 247 -11.48 7.30 14.44
N ALA A 248 -11.26 8.15 13.44
CA ALA A 248 -11.23 9.59 13.63
C ALA A 248 -12.58 10.11 14.15
N ALA A 249 -13.70 9.64 13.58
CA ALA A 249 -15.03 10.03 14.03
C ALA A 249 -15.35 9.56 15.45
N ASP A 250 -14.90 8.36 15.84
CA ASP A 250 -15.13 7.84 17.18
C ASP A 250 -14.27 8.55 18.24
N LEU A 251 -12.98 8.76 17.98
CA LEU A 251 -12.09 9.50 18.86
C LEU A 251 -12.55 10.97 19.03
N ALA A 252 -13.12 11.56 17.98
CA ALA A 252 -13.59 12.93 17.98
C ALA A 252 -14.77 13.19 18.95
N ARG A 253 -15.40 12.15 19.48
CA ARG A 253 -16.46 12.30 20.52
C ARG A 253 -15.90 12.77 21.86
N THR A 254 -14.62 12.53 22.11
CA THR A 254 -13.98 12.79 23.40
C THR A 254 -12.67 13.56 23.30
N HIS A 255 -12.09 13.65 22.10
CA HIS A 255 -10.79 14.29 21.88
C HIS A 255 -10.82 15.22 20.65
N PRO A 256 -10.02 16.28 20.62
CA PRO A 256 -9.70 17.00 19.39
C PRO A 256 -8.93 16.08 18.44
N VAL A 257 -9.44 15.89 17.23
CA VAL A 257 -8.82 15.00 16.23
C VAL A 257 -8.48 15.78 14.98
N PHE A 258 -7.27 15.56 14.46
CA PHE A 258 -6.81 16.05 13.17
C PHE A 258 -6.49 14.88 12.25
N VAL A 259 -7.13 14.84 11.09
CA VAL A 259 -6.94 13.77 10.10
C VAL A 259 -5.98 14.23 9.02
N VAL A 260 -5.11 13.32 8.58
CA VAL A 260 -4.19 13.55 7.46
C VAL A 260 -4.29 12.37 6.48
N GLY A 261 -4.83 12.62 5.29
CA GLY A 261 -4.88 11.68 4.17
C GLY A 261 -3.90 12.08 3.08
N ALA A 262 -2.79 11.36 2.94
CA ALA A 262 -1.70 11.74 2.05
C ALA A 262 -1.65 10.90 0.77
N SER A 263 -1.60 11.55 -0.41
CA SER A 263 -1.23 10.93 -1.67
C SER A 263 0.29 10.82 -1.81
N GLY A 264 0.81 10.13 -2.83
CA GLY A 264 2.24 10.00 -3.10
C GLY A 264 2.93 8.86 -2.38
N HIS A 265 2.18 7.90 -1.83
CA HIS A 265 2.75 6.76 -1.09
C HIS A 265 3.66 5.90 -1.98
N GLU A 266 3.20 5.52 -3.20
CA GLU A 266 3.98 4.75 -4.17
C GLU A 266 5.19 5.53 -4.74
N LEU A 267 5.29 6.81 -4.42
CA LEU A 267 6.40 7.71 -4.72
C LEU A 267 7.25 7.99 -3.48
N ASN A 268 7.50 6.98 -2.66
CA ASN A 268 8.26 7.07 -1.40
C ASN A 268 7.66 8.05 -0.38
N GLY A 269 6.33 8.17 -0.33
CA GLY A 269 5.65 9.04 0.60
C GLY A 269 5.89 10.54 0.36
N ILE A 270 6.09 10.95 -0.90
CA ILE A 270 6.43 12.36 -1.23
C ILE A 270 5.40 13.34 -0.68
N GLY A 271 4.10 12.99 -0.71
CA GLY A 271 3.05 13.88 -0.22
C GLY A 271 3.13 14.10 1.29
N ILE A 272 3.23 13.03 2.08
CA ILE A 272 3.35 13.15 3.53
C ILE A 272 4.65 13.83 3.93
N SER A 273 5.77 13.49 3.29
CA SER A 273 7.07 14.08 3.59
C SER A 273 7.08 15.58 3.32
N THR A 274 6.56 16.02 2.16
CA THR A 274 6.46 17.45 1.83
C THR A 274 5.51 18.19 2.78
N TYR A 275 4.36 17.60 3.12
CA TYR A 275 3.41 18.19 4.06
C TYR A 275 4.04 18.40 5.45
N LEU A 276 4.73 17.37 5.97
CA LEU A 276 5.38 17.43 7.28
C LEU A 276 6.52 18.44 7.32
N GLN A 277 7.20 18.65 6.20
CA GLN A 277 8.27 19.63 6.10
C GLN A 277 7.73 21.06 5.99
N ASP A 278 6.74 21.31 5.13
CA ASP A 278 6.39 22.64 4.65
C ASP A 278 5.18 23.26 5.34
N ALA A 279 4.28 22.44 5.92
CA ALA A 279 2.99 22.91 6.43
C ALA A 279 2.58 22.38 7.81
N PHE A 280 3.31 21.41 8.35
CA PHE A 280 2.95 20.81 9.63
C PHE A 280 3.67 21.50 10.80
N ASP A 281 2.89 22.14 11.69
CA ASP A 281 3.37 22.91 12.85
C ASP A 281 2.76 22.49 14.20
N LEU A 282 1.96 21.41 14.22
CA LEU A 282 1.29 20.93 15.42
C LEU A 282 2.24 20.13 16.34
N GLN A 283 1.89 20.10 17.64
CA GLN A 283 2.54 19.27 18.67
C GLN A 283 1.55 18.19 19.13
N PRO A 284 1.33 17.13 18.34
CA PRO A 284 0.24 16.20 18.63
C PRO A 284 0.48 15.43 19.93
N ARG A 285 -0.62 15.12 20.63
CA ARG A 285 -0.62 14.25 21.80
C ARG A 285 -0.28 12.81 21.43
N ALA A 286 -0.76 12.35 20.28
CA ALA A 286 -0.44 11.04 19.71
C ALA A 286 -0.68 11.04 18.20
N VAL A 287 -0.01 10.13 17.47
CA VAL A 287 -0.25 9.86 16.06
C VAL A 287 -0.64 8.39 15.87
N ILE A 288 -1.75 8.15 15.21
CA ILE A 288 -2.22 6.83 14.80
C ILE A 288 -2.17 6.76 13.28
N CYS A 289 -1.14 6.13 12.74
CA CYS A 289 -0.98 5.96 11.30
C CYS A 289 -1.58 4.61 10.88
N VAL A 290 -2.70 4.64 10.17
CA VAL A 290 -3.39 3.45 9.68
C VAL A 290 -2.98 3.22 8.23
N GLY A 291 -2.02 2.32 8.03
CA GLY A 291 -1.40 2.06 6.73
C GLY A 291 -2.10 0.99 5.91
N SER A 292 -1.31 0.23 5.15
CA SER A 292 -1.79 -0.72 4.15
C SER A 292 -2.22 -2.06 4.74
N SER A 293 -3.13 -2.74 4.03
CA SER A 293 -3.39 -4.19 4.12
C SER A 293 -3.82 -4.71 5.50
N ILE A 294 -4.31 -3.84 6.38
CA ILE A 294 -4.67 -4.22 7.76
C ILE A 294 -5.90 -5.14 7.86
N ALA A 295 -6.67 -5.29 6.78
CA ALA A 295 -7.79 -6.21 6.70
C ALA A 295 -7.76 -7.03 5.40
N ALA A 296 -6.57 -7.39 4.93
CA ALA A 296 -6.40 -8.21 3.75
C ALA A 296 -6.60 -9.69 4.06
N GLY A 297 -7.32 -10.38 3.19
CA GLY A 297 -7.59 -11.81 3.26
C GLY A 297 -7.36 -12.51 1.93
N ASP A 298 -7.23 -13.83 2.00
CA ASP A 298 -7.22 -14.74 0.85
C ASP A 298 -7.79 -16.10 1.27
N ILE A 299 -7.94 -17.00 0.33
CA ILE A 299 -8.31 -18.39 0.62
C ILE A 299 -7.10 -19.09 1.25
N ASP A 300 -7.24 -19.47 2.50
CA ASP A 300 -6.20 -20.24 3.19
C ASP A 300 -6.03 -21.61 2.52
N PRO A 301 -4.80 -21.99 2.13
CA PRO A 301 -4.56 -23.19 1.35
C PRO A 301 -4.78 -24.50 2.15
N VAL A 302 -4.85 -24.41 3.48
CA VAL A 302 -5.08 -25.59 4.35
C VAL A 302 -6.55 -25.75 4.68
N SER A 303 -7.20 -24.68 5.17
CA SER A 303 -8.60 -24.71 5.56
C SER A 303 -9.57 -24.58 4.37
N GLY A 304 -9.12 -23.99 3.24
CA GLY A 304 -9.97 -23.62 2.12
C GLY A 304 -10.95 -22.50 2.43
N GLN A 305 -10.81 -21.83 3.57
CA GLN A 305 -11.66 -20.74 3.99
C GLN A 305 -11.06 -19.38 3.64
N PHE A 306 -11.91 -18.38 3.44
CA PHE A 306 -11.45 -17.00 3.32
C PHE A 306 -11.09 -16.46 4.71
N GLU A 307 -9.80 -16.26 4.94
CA GLU A 307 -9.24 -15.85 6.22
C GLU A 307 -8.30 -14.65 6.08
N LEU A 308 -7.80 -14.17 7.22
CA LEU A 308 -6.76 -13.14 7.24
C LEU A 308 -5.48 -13.68 6.60
N ALA A 309 -5.13 -13.14 5.44
CA ALA A 309 -3.90 -13.45 4.71
C ALA A 309 -2.79 -12.42 4.96
N SER A 310 -3.14 -11.31 5.57
CA SER A 310 -2.20 -10.24 5.88
C SER A 310 -1.29 -10.64 7.04
N THR A 311 0.01 -10.46 6.87
CA THR A 311 0.94 -10.32 8.00
C THR A 311 0.75 -8.92 8.57
N ARG A 312 -0.21 -8.79 9.50
CA ARG A 312 -0.47 -7.52 10.19
C ARG A 312 0.71 -7.17 11.08
N THR A 313 1.24 -5.98 10.91
CA THR A 313 2.36 -5.46 11.70
C THR A 313 2.03 -4.11 12.32
N VAL A 314 2.68 -3.83 13.43
CA VAL A 314 2.60 -2.53 14.10
C VAL A 314 3.97 -2.17 14.67
N ASP A 315 4.40 -0.92 14.44
CA ASP A 315 5.48 -0.32 15.22
C ASP A 315 4.93 0.72 16.19
N SER A 316 5.58 0.90 17.31
CA SER A 316 5.11 1.70 18.44
C SER A 316 6.21 2.52 19.08
N ASN A 317 5.90 3.78 19.31
CA ASN A 317 6.63 4.66 20.22
C ASN A 317 5.63 5.25 21.23
N PRO A 318 5.74 5.01 22.55
CA PRO A 318 6.76 4.20 23.21
C PRO A 318 6.63 2.68 22.93
N PRO A 319 7.57 1.84 23.39
CA PRO A 319 7.51 0.39 23.20
C PRO A 319 6.19 -0.21 23.71
N ILE A 320 5.65 -1.19 22.98
CA ILE A 320 4.34 -1.83 23.28
C ILE A 320 4.25 -2.28 24.73
N SER A 321 5.32 -2.86 25.28
CA SER A 321 5.36 -3.36 26.65
C SER A 321 5.29 -2.30 27.73
N SER A 322 5.49 -1.02 27.40
CA SER A 322 5.44 0.09 28.34
C SER A 322 4.05 0.75 28.41
N VAL A 323 3.11 0.37 27.53
CA VAL A 323 1.76 0.94 27.48
C VAL A 323 0.76 -0.10 27.96
N PRO A 324 0.08 0.12 29.10
CA PRO A 324 -0.91 -0.82 29.65
C PRO A 324 -2.04 -1.11 28.66
N GLY A 325 -2.37 -2.39 28.46
CA GLY A 325 -3.44 -2.84 27.58
C GLY A 325 -3.14 -2.81 26.08
N LEU A 326 -2.00 -2.25 25.66
CA LEU A 326 -1.65 -2.14 24.24
C LEU A 326 -1.34 -3.52 23.63
N ALA A 327 -0.59 -4.35 24.33
CA ALA A 327 -0.24 -5.68 23.84
C ALA A 327 -1.49 -6.55 23.61
N GLU A 328 -2.42 -6.53 24.56
CA GLU A 328 -3.71 -7.28 24.47
C GLU A 328 -4.56 -6.77 23.29
N ALA A 329 -4.66 -5.45 23.13
CA ALA A 329 -5.38 -4.84 22.03
C ALA A 329 -4.83 -5.28 20.66
N LEU A 330 -3.51 -5.30 20.51
CA LEU A 330 -2.82 -5.69 19.28
C LEU A 330 -2.94 -7.20 19.02
N GLN A 331 -2.81 -8.02 20.05
CA GLN A 331 -2.97 -9.48 19.95
C GLN A 331 -4.38 -9.87 19.48
N ALA A 332 -5.42 -9.21 19.96
CA ALA A 332 -6.80 -9.42 19.54
C ALA A 332 -6.99 -9.24 18.03
N GLY A 333 -6.25 -8.30 17.41
CA GLY A 333 -6.24 -8.06 15.97
C GLY A 333 -5.19 -8.86 15.20
N ARG A 334 -4.39 -9.69 15.87
CA ARG A 334 -3.28 -10.43 15.25
C ARG A 334 -2.22 -9.49 14.65
N PHE A 335 -1.96 -8.33 15.26
CA PHE A 335 -0.87 -7.45 14.90
C PHE A 335 0.42 -7.89 15.58
N ALA A 336 1.44 -8.19 14.79
CA ALA A 336 2.78 -8.49 15.29
C ALA A 336 3.64 -7.23 15.38
N PRO A 337 4.46 -7.06 16.45
CA PRO A 337 5.43 -5.98 16.50
C PRO A 337 6.40 -6.01 15.33
N THR A 338 6.75 -4.83 14.80
CA THR A 338 7.76 -4.66 13.75
C THR A 338 8.62 -3.43 14.05
N THR A 339 9.81 -3.38 13.48
CA THR A 339 10.70 -2.23 13.47
C THR A 339 11.51 -2.24 12.18
N PRO A 340 11.86 -1.09 11.59
CA PRO A 340 11.42 0.28 11.90
C PRO A 340 9.99 0.56 11.44
N PHE A 341 9.46 1.73 11.77
CA PHE A 341 8.15 2.19 11.30
C PHE A 341 7.99 2.01 9.79
N PRO A 342 6.89 1.37 9.33
CA PRO A 342 6.68 1.08 7.92
C PRO A 342 6.02 2.26 7.18
N GLY A 343 6.34 2.40 5.89
CA GLY A 343 5.66 3.31 4.97
C GLY A 343 5.56 4.75 5.51
N ASP A 344 4.38 5.37 5.40
CA ASP A 344 4.14 6.77 5.80
C ASP A 344 4.36 7.02 7.30
N SER A 345 4.22 6.00 8.16
CA SER A 345 4.51 6.15 9.59
C SER A 345 5.98 6.45 9.88
N ALA A 346 6.89 6.02 9.00
CA ALA A 346 8.31 6.39 9.09
C ALA A 346 8.52 7.91 8.96
N ALA A 347 7.79 8.58 8.06
CA ALA A 347 7.89 10.04 7.89
C ALA A 347 7.40 10.77 9.16
N TRP A 348 6.32 10.29 9.78
CA TRP A 348 5.85 10.82 11.06
C TRP A 348 6.90 10.65 12.15
N TYR A 349 7.48 9.46 12.29
CA TYR A 349 8.53 9.21 13.28
C TYR A 349 9.78 10.06 13.03
N GLN A 350 10.21 10.22 11.79
CA GLN A 350 11.32 11.10 11.43
C GLN A 350 11.06 12.57 11.81
N ARG A 351 9.82 13.03 11.66
CA ARG A 351 9.43 14.42 11.98
C ARG A 351 9.31 14.68 13.48
N LEU A 352 8.78 13.72 14.24
CA LEU A 352 8.37 13.91 15.65
C LEU A 352 9.35 13.24 16.64
N GLY A 353 10.09 12.23 16.20
CA GLY A 353 11.01 11.48 17.04
C GLY A 353 10.31 10.74 18.18
N ASN A 354 11.04 10.54 19.28
CA ASN A 354 10.53 9.87 20.47
C ASN A 354 9.64 10.76 21.37
N SER A 355 9.47 12.03 21.03
CA SER A 355 8.74 12.98 21.87
C SER A 355 7.21 12.83 21.79
N VAL A 356 6.71 12.15 20.76
CA VAL A 356 5.28 11.97 20.52
C VAL A 356 4.95 10.47 20.43
N PRO A 357 3.96 9.99 21.19
CA PRO A 357 3.44 8.64 21.04
C PRO A 357 2.93 8.38 19.62
N LEU A 358 3.34 7.24 19.01
CA LEU A 358 3.00 6.89 17.64
C LEU A 358 2.71 5.40 17.52
N LEU A 359 1.63 5.04 16.81
CA LEU A 359 1.37 3.70 16.30
C LEU A 359 1.36 3.72 14.78
N GLY A 360 2.15 2.85 14.16
CA GLY A 360 2.20 2.66 12.71
C GLY A 360 1.71 1.26 12.34
N PHE A 361 0.47 1.16 11.84
CA PHE A 361 -0.13 -0.10 11.40
C PHE A 361 0.15 -0.34 9.93
N SER A 362 0.48 -1.58 9.58
CA SER A 362 0.68 -2.02 8.20
C SER A 362 0.37 -3.50 8.05
N GLY A 363 0.44 -3.99 6.84
CA GLY A 363 0.30 -5.40 6.52
C GLY A 363 0.77 -5.71 5.10
N ASP A 364 0.83 -7.00 4.80
CA ASP A 364 1.29 -7.56 3.55
C ASP A 364 0.47 -8.81 3.21
N PHE A 365 0.19 -9.07 1.93
CA PHE A 365 -0.64 -10.19 1.51
C PHE A 365 -0.34 -10.63 0.06
N PRO A 366 -0.76 -11.84 -0.38
CA PRO A 366 -0.38 -12.41 -1.67
C PRO A 366 -0.75 -11.57 -2.90
N ARG A 367 -1.85 -10.80 -2.83
CA ARG A 367 -2.33 -9.95 -3.94
C ARG A 367 -1.97 -8.48 -3.80
N PHE A 368 -0.97 -8.17 -2.97
CA PHE A 368 -0.45 -6.82 -2.80
C PHE A 368 0.10 -6.28 -4.12
N HIS A 369 -0.23 -5.05 -4.49
CA HIS A 369 0.14 -4.41 -5.75
C HIS A 369 -0.34 -5.15 -7.02
N THR A 370 -1.51 -5.76 -6.97
CA THR A 370 -2.10 -6.47 -8.12
C THR A 370 -3.48 -5.91 -8.50
N PRO A 371 -3.91 -6.08 -9.78
CA PRO A 371 -5.27 -5.73 -10.20
C PRO A 371 -6.36 -6.55 -9.50
N ASP A 372 -5.99 -7.67 -8.88
CA ASP A 372 -6.91 -8.56 -8.16
C ASP A 372 -7.15 -8.13 -6.71
N ASP A 373 -6.50 -7.06 -6.25
CA ASP A 373 -6.87 -6.42 -4.98
C ASP A 373 -8.20 -5.67 -5.11
N ARG A 374 -9.30 -6.43 -5.00
CA ARG A 374 -10.68 -5.95 -5.22
C ARG A 374 -11.60 -6.33 -4.05
N PRO A 375 -12.67 -5.53 -3.80
CA PRO A 375 -13.70 -5.90 -2.83
C PRO A 375 -14.29 -7.28 -3.10
N GLY A 376 -14.45 -8.10 -2.05
CA GLY A 376 -14.96 -9.47 -2.15
C GLY A 376 -13.93 -10.50 -2.62
N VAL A 377 -12.73 -10.08 -3.01
CA VAL A 377 -11.59 -10.95 -3.35
C VAL A 377 -10.55 -10.91 -2.24
N THR A 378 -10.22 -9.70 -1.74
CA THR A 378 -9.09 -9.51 -0.82
C THR A 378 -9.47 -8.94 0.55
N THR A 379 -10.71 -8.60 0.78
CA THR A 379 -11.18 -8.14 2.10
C THR A 379 -12.65 -8.49 2.33
N SER A 380 -13.06 -8.47 3.62
CA SER A 380 -14.43 -8.79 4.04
C SER A 380 -14.87 -7.91 5.21
N PRO A 381 -16.20 -7.82 5.47
CA PRO A 381 -16.73 -7.12 6.64
C PRO A 381 -16.15 -7.63 7.98
N ALA A 382 -15.95 -8.95 8.12
CA ALA A 382 -15.41 -9.53 9.35
C ALA A 382 -13.95 -9.15 9.60
N LEU A 383 -13.11 -9.14 8.55
CA LEU A 383 -11.71 -8.73 8.67
C LEU A 383 -11.57 -7.25 9.00
N LEU A 384 -12.41 -6.40 8.41
CA LEU A 384 -12.44 -4.97 8.71
C LEU A 384 -12.90 -4.69 10.13
N ASP A 385 -13.92 -5.41 10.62
CA ASP A 385 -14.39 -5.29 12.00
C ASP A 385 -13.27 -5.64 13.00
N THR A 386 -12.63 -6.79 12.81
CA THR A 386 -11.52 -7.23 13.67
C THR A 386 -10.36 -6.24 13.65
N ALA A 387 -10.00 -5.72 12.48
CA ALA A 387 -8.95 -4.72 12.36
C ALA A 387 -9.32 -3.43 13.11
N TYR A 388 -10.54 -2.93 12.91
CA TYR A 388 -11.02 -1.72 13.56
C TYR A 388 -11.02 -1.84 15.08
N GLN A 389 -11.59 -2.93 15.63
CA GLN A 389 -11.66 -3.14 17.08
C GLN A 389 -10.27 -3.11 17.72
N SER A 390 -9.30 -3.77 17.09
CA SER A 390 -7.92 -3.78 17.58
C SER A 390 -7.24 -2.41 17.48
N VAL A 391 -7.34 -1.74 16.32
CA VAL A 391 -6.75 -0.41 16.10
C VAL A 391 -7.35 0.62 17.07
N HIS A 392 -8.67 0.58 17.27
CA HIS A 392 -9.37 1.48 18.18
C HIS A 392 -8.95 1.25 19.65
N ALA A 393 -8.92 -0.01 20.10
CA ALA A 393 -8.47 -0.34 21.45
C ALA A 393 -7.00 0.05 21.68
N ALA A 394 -6.12 -0.19 20.69
CA ALA A 394 -4.72 0.19 20.75
C ALA A 394 -4.54 1.72 20.80
N ALA A 395 -5.32 2.48 20.00
CA ALA A 395 -5.32 3.93 20.03
C ALA A 395 -5.74 4.47 21.41
N LEU A 396 -6.80 3.94 21.99
CA LEU A 396 -7.25 4.34 23.35
C LEU A 396 -6.20 4.01 24.41
N ALA A 397 -5.55 2.85 24.34
CA ALA A 397 -4.47 2.49 25.27
C ALA A 397 -3.31 3.49 25.20
N LEU A 398 -2.87 3.84 23.97
CA LEU A 398 -1.79 4.80 23.76
C LEU A 398 -2.13 6.21 24.25
N ILE A 399 -3.35 6.68 23.99
CA ILE A 399 -3.81 8.03 24.35
C ILE A 399 -3.95 8.20 25.87
N SER A 400 -4.24 7.10 26.58
CA SER A 400 -4.46 7.08 28.02
C SER A 400 -3.17 6.89 28.84
N ALA A 401 -2.06 6.56 28.21
CA ALA A 401 -0.76 6.34 28.85
C ALA A 401 0.01 7.66 29.04
#